data_8ea9e9f0058e73db993fb3b74a870e2e
#
_entry.id   8ea9e9f0058e73db993fb3b74a870e2e
#
_cell.length_a   1.000
_cell.length_b   1.000
_cell.length_c   1.000
_cell.angle_alpha   90.00
_cell.angle_beta   90.00
_cell.angle_gamma   90.00
#
_symmetry.space_group_name_H-M   'P 1'
#
loop_
_entity.id
_entity.type
_entity.pdbx_description
1 polymer ?
#
loop_
_entity_poly.entity_id
_entity_poly.type
_entity_poly.pdbx_seq_one_letter_code
_entity_poly.pdbx_strand_id
1 'polypeptide(L)'
;MTSFAQLLNKPFTCSCGRKHTISIEHIALNDRLPPLNQLCIDYLKGKKLFIVSDATIWSVMGKGVTAKFAKGGFKISHFLFDNTKVKPDEKALGQLLMNLPVDTNGLVAVGSGTITDLVRYAATITNRPFISVPSAPSMDGYASSVSSLIYNGRKTTYKGKNAFAIAGDVSIIAEAPQDLVQAGFGDIIGKKIAISDWLLSYMLNDEYYCHYAASLVKSSTDLCIRNVSAITHSQLDGIHSLMEALVLSGLAISVVGNSRPASGTEHLLAHYFESAFIKAGKAPVYHGMAVALGTLCATHFYQYVLDTSAFASLNLSEEKKHVLRDQVPSVREVETWLEGIGLSKNPLDYKIEKPLLEEALLKARYTRDRYTILSFAAEHGLLEKAVCHVMREMYV
;
A
#
# COMPACT_ATOMS: atom_id res chain seq x y z
N MET A 1 18.77 -9.40 1.78
CA MET A 1 17.44 -9.85 2.25
C MET A 1 17.30 -9.48 3.71
N THR A 2 16.30 -8.69 4.04
CA THR A 2 16.02 -8.34 5.43
C THR A 2 15.43 -9.56 6.13
N SER A 3 16.04 -10.03 7.20
CA SER A 3 15.42 -11.10 7.98
C SER A 3 14.20 -10.55 8.73
N PHE A 4 13.00 -10.76 8.21
CA PHE A 4 11.74 -10.39 8.88
C PHE A 4 11.71 -10.87 10.34
N ALA A 5 12.31 -12.03 10.64
CA ALA A 5 12.36 -12.61 11.97
C ALA A 5 12.94 -11.68 13.05
N GLN A 6 13.78 -10.71 12.66
CA GLN A 6 14.32 -9.72 13.58
C GLN A 6 13.32 -8.62 13.95
N LEU A 7 12.29 -8.41 13.11
CA LEU A 7 11.30 -7.35 13.25
C LEU A 7 10.02 -7.84 13.96
N LEU A 8 9.75 -9.14 13.91
CA LEU A 8 8.46 -9.71 14.31
C LEU A 8 8.45 -10.07 15.80
N ASN A 9 7.29 -9.89 16.43
CA ASN A 9 6.95 -10.38 17.79
C ASN A 9 7.87 -9.97 18.94
N LYS A 10 8.74 -9.00 18.72
CA LYS A 10 9.63 -8.51 19.76
C LYS A 10 9.37 -7.04 20.00
N PRO A 11 8.87 -6.66 21.19
CA PRO A 11 8.82 -5.25 21.55
C PRO A 11 10.24 -4.68 21.53
N PHE A 12 10.45 -3.56 20.87
CA PHE A 12 11.73 -2.86 20.90
C PHE A 12 11.54 -1.39 21.24
N THR A 13 12.49 -0.83 21.96
CA THR A 13 12.53 0.60 22.24
C THR A 13 13.21 1.29 21.07
N CYS A 14 12.50 2.25 20.48
CA CYS A 14 12.98 2.99 19.33
C CYS A 14 13.60 4.32 19.76
N SER A 15 14.56 4.82 18.98
CA SER A 15 15.11 6.17 19.14
C SER A 15 14.08 7.30 19.03
N CYS A 16 12.89 7.02 18.48
CA CYS A 16 11.76 7.96 18.48
C CYS A 16 11.05 8.11 19.83
N GLY A 17 11.53 7.45 20.90
CA GLY A 17 10.97 7.51 22.26
C GLY A 17 9.78 6.57 22.51
N ARG A 18 9.33 5.81 21.51
CA ARG A 18 8.21 4.85 21.65
C ARG A 18 8.69 3.40 21.67
N LYS A 19 7.90 2.55 22.34
CA LYS A 19 7.98 1.10 22.17
C LYS A 19 7.13 0.69 20.98
N HIS A 20 7.71 -0.09 20.08
CA HIS A 20 7.01 -0.67 18.93
C HIS A 20 6.87 -2.17 19.09
N THR A 21 5.78 -2.70 18.58
CA THR A 21 5.53 -4.14 18.50
C THR A 21 4.81 -4.41 17.18
N ILE A 22 5.30 -5.39 16.44
CA ILE A 22 4.65 -5.86 15.20
C ILE A 22 3.93 -7.16 15.54
N SER A 23 2.60 -7.13 15.49
CA SER A 23 1.73 -8.27 15.85
C SER A 23 1.59 -9.29 14.72
N ILE A 24 2.65 -9.48 13.92
CA ILE A 24 2.73 -10.53 12.88
C ILE A 24 3.73 -11.55 13.38
N GLU A 25 3.34 -12.82 13.38
CA GLU A 25 4.16 -13.91 13.90
C GLU A 25 5.11 -14.47 12.85
N HIS A 26 4.63 -14.58 11.62
CA HIS A 26 5.38 -15.19 10.52
C HIS A 26 5.24 -14.41 9.23
N ILE A 27 6.36 -14.19 8.56
CA ILE A 27 6.42 -13.73 7.17
C ILE A 27 7.35 -14.66 6.42
N ALA A 28 6.83 -15.33 5.41
CA ALA A 28 7.58 -16.23 4.55
C ALA A 28 7.26 -15.91 3.08
N LEU A 29 8.23 -15.36 2.39
CA LEU A 29 8.21 -15.12 0.94
C LEU A 29 9.26 -16.04 0.32
N ASN A 30 8.84 -17.17 -0.19
CA ASN A 30 9.71 -18.20 -0.74
C ASN A 30 9.34 -18.49 -2.18
N ASP A 31 10.24 -19.13 -2.94
CA ASP A 31 9.98 -19.59 -4.31
C ASP A 31 8.83 -20.61 -4.39
N ARG A 32 8.49 -21.24 -3.28
CA ARG A 32 7.33 -22.13 -3.13
C ARG A 32 6.61 -21.84 -1.82
N LEU A 33 5.30 -22.04 -1.85
CA LEU A 33 4.46 -21.85 -0.69
C LEU A 33 4.99 -22.65 0.53
N PRO A 34 5.26 -21.99 1.67
CA PRO A 34 5.78 -22.65 2.86
C PRO A 34 4.80 -23.67 3.44
N PRO A 35 5.20 -24.51 4.40
CA PRO A 35 4.31 -25.44 5.10
C PRO A 35 3.31 -24.67 5.99
N LEU A 36 2.19 -24.22 5.43
CA LEU A 36 1.18 -23.36 6.06
C LEU A 36 0.64 -23.93 7.38
N ASN A 37 0.52 -25.25 7.50
CA ASN A 37 0.07 -25.90 8.71
C ASN A 37 1.00 -25.63 9.90
N GLN A 38 2.32 -25.58 9.68
CA GLN A 38 3.28 -25.30 10.76
C GLN A 38 3.17 -23.86 11.27
N LEU A 39 2.83 -22.91 10.37
CA LEU A 39 2.62 -21.51 10.74
C LEU A 39 1.41 -21.29 11.66
N CYS A 40 0.50 -22.27 11.73
CA CYS A 40 -0.79 -22.13 12.39
C CYS A 40 -0.92 -22.91 13.70
N ILE A 41 -0.12 -23.97 13.89
CA ILE A 41 -0.32 -24.95 14.98
C ILE A 41 -0.29 -24.28 16.35
N ASP A 42 0.61 -23.34 16.56
CA ASP A 42 0.82 -22.70 17.87
C ASP A 42 -0.14 -21.53 18.14
N TYR A 43 -0.80 -21.00 17.11
CA TYR A 43 -1.61 -19.78 17.20
C TYR A 43 -3.12 -20.00 17.13
N LEU A 44 -3.55 -21.05 16.44
CA LEU A 44 -4.98 -21.32 16.28
C LEU A 44 -5.48 -22.23 17.38
N LYS A 45 -6.35 -21.72 18.23
CA LYS A 45 -7.02 -22.48 19.32
C LYS A 45 -7.95 -23.60 18.80
N GLY A 46 -7.83 -23.99 17.52
CA GLY A 46 -8.62 -25.04 16.88
C GLY A 46 -8.23 -25.20 15.42
N LYS A 47 -8.81 -26.20 14.77
CA LYS A 47 -8.42 -26.65 13.43
C LYS A 47 -9.45 -26.38 12.34
N LYS A 48 -10.37 -25.41 12.52
CA LYS A 48 -11.37 -25.06 11.52
C LYS A 48 -10.98 -23.75 10.83
N LEU A 49 -10.67 -23.81 9.55
CA LEU A 49 -10.29 -22.65 8.73
C LEU A 49 -11.32 -22.35 7.67
N PHE A 50 -11.51 -21.06 7.41
CA PHE A 50 -12.35 -20.56 6.34
C PHE A 50 -11.50 -19.82 5.32
N ILE A 51 -11.35 -20.39 4.13
CA ILE A 51 -10.57 -19.82 3.03
C ILE A 51 -11.48 -18.95 2.18
N VAL A 52 -11.03 -17.73 1.90
CA VAL A 52 -11.71 -16.78 1.02
C VAL A 52 -10.81 -16.48 -0.18
N SER A 53 -11.39 -16.58 -1.38
CA SER A 53 -10.70 -16.32 -2.64
C SER A 53 -11.70 -15.85 -3.71
N ASP A 54 -11.22 -15.51 -4.89
CA ASP A 54 -12.01 -15.45 -6.10
C ASP A 54 -11.79 -16.70 -6.98
N ALA A 55 -12.68 -16.91 -7.95
CA ALA A 55 -12.67 -18.11 -8.79
C ALA A 55 -11.36 -18.27 -9.59
N THR A 56 -10.76 -17.16 -10.06
CA THR A 56 -9.51 -17.18 -10.83
C THR A 56 -8.35 -17.64 -9.95
N ILE A 57 -8.15 -17.00 -8.82
CA ILE A 57 -7.06 -17.30 -7.89
C ILE A 57 -7.24 -18.69 -7.27
N TRP A 58 -8.50 -19.10 -7.03
CA TRP A 58 -8.77 -20.46 -6.57
C TRP A 58 -8.25 -21.53 -7.53
N SER A 59 -8.40 -21.33 -8.85
CA SER A 59 -7.89 -22.26 -9.84
C SER A 59 -6.37 -22.34 -9.87
N VAL A 60 -5.68 -21.22 -9.61
CA VAL A 60 -4.21 -21.11 -9.64
C VAL A 60 -3.58 -21.69 -8.36
N MET A 61 -4.03 -21.28 -7.19
CA MET A 61 -3.35 -21.64 -5.94
C MET A 61 -4.27 -22.12 -4.82
N GLY A 62 -5.57 -21.85 -4.88
CA GLY A 62 -6.50 -22.14 -3.77
C GLY A 62 -6.56 -23.61 -3.39
N LYS A 63 -6.56 -24.52 -4.38
CA LYS A 63 -6.51 -25.97 -4.15
C LYS A 63 -5.21 -26.41 -3.47
N GLY A 64 -4.08 -25.84 -3.87
CA GLY A 64 -2.76 -26.12 -3.28
C GLY A 64 -2.68 -25.66 -1.81
N VAL A 65 -3.19 -24.45 -1.54
CA VAL A 65 -3.30 -23.89 -0.17
C VAL A 65 -4.16 -24.82 0.69
N THR A 66 -5.34 -25.21 0.21
CA THR A 66 -6.25 -26.12 0.92
C THR A 66 -5.58 -27.45 1.26
N ALA A 67 -4.90 -28.05 0.29
CA ALA A 67 -4.20 -29.32 0.49
C ALA A 67 -3.10 -29.24 1.57
N LYS A 68 -2.36 -28.10 1.61
CA LYS A 68 -1.32 -27.89 2.65
C LYS A 68 -1.91 -27.80 4.05
N PHE A 69 -3.04 -27.13 4.23
CA PHE A 69 -3.73 -27.10 5.52
C PHE A 69 -4.34 -28.44 5.90
N ALA A 70 -4.98 -29.12 4.94
CA ALA A 70 -5.58 -30.44 5.18
C ALA A 70 -4.56 -31.47 5.65
N LYS A 71 -3.33 -31.50 5.09
CA LYS A 71 -2.22 -32.33 5.57
C LYS A 71 -1.86 -32.08 7.04
N GLY A 72 -2.10 -30.88 7.56
CA GLY A 72 -1.94 -30.52 8.98
C GLY A 72 -3.12 -30.88 9.87
N GLY A 73 -4.12 -31.57 9.32
CA GLY A 73 -5.34 -31.96 10.05
C GLY A 73 -6.34 -30.83 10.25
N PHE A 74 -6.24 -29.74 9.48
CA PHE A 74 -7.24 -28.66 9.49
C PHE A 74 -8.47 -29.06 8.69
N LYS A 75 -9.64 -28.73 9.24
CA LYS A 75 -10.94 -28.82 8.52
C LYS A 75 -11.15 -27.51 7.78
N ILE A 76 -11.33 -27.58 6.47
CA ILE A 76 -11.40 -26.43 5.60
C ILE A 76 -12.83 -26.26 5.08
N SER A 77 -13.38 -25.09 5.26
CA SER A 77 -14.49 -24.55 4.45
C SER A 77 -13.98 -23.39 3.61
N HIS A 78 -14.65 -23.06 2.53
CA HIS A 78 -14.22 -21.97 1.66
C HIS A 78 -15.41 -21.19 1.11
N PHE A 79 -15.15 -19.94 0.76
CA PHE A 79 -16.05 -19.07 0.03
C PHE A 79 -15.32 -18.46 -1.16
N LEU A 80 -15.92 -18.56 -2.34
CA LEU A 80 -15.35 -18.04 -3.58
C LEU A 80 -16.28 -16.96 -4.12
N PHE A 81 -15.69 -15.81 -4.40
CA PHE A 81 -16.37 -14.80 -5.17
C PHE A 81 -16.43 -15.23 -6.64
N ASP A 82 -17.63 -15.23 -7.23
CA ASP A 82 -17.84 -15.64 -8.62
C ASP A 82 -17.24 -14.64 -9.63
N ASN A 83 -17.07 -13.38 -9.21
CA ASN A 83 -16.53 -12.32 -10.05
C ASN A 83 -15.00 -12.26 -9.96
N THR A 84 -14.34 -12.18 -11.11
CA THR A 84 -12.88 -11.94 -11.21
C THR A 84 -12.47 -10.52 -10.80
N LYS A 85 -13.42 -9.58 -10.76
CA LYS A 85 -13.23 -8.19 -10.32
C LYS A 85 -14.08 -7.91 -9.09
N VAL A 86 -13.70 -8.50 -7.97
CA VAL A 86 -14.34 -8.26 -6.67
C VAL A 86 -14.16 -6.80 -6.28
N LYS A 87 -15.25 -6.12 -5.94
CA LYS A 87 -15.19 -4.78 -5.31
C LYS A 87 -15.17 -4.98 -3.80
N PRO A 88 -14.26 -4.32 -3.06
CA PRO A 88 -14.20 -4.42 -1.61
C PRO A 88 -15.29 -3.52 -0.97
N ASP A 89 -16.55 -3.81 -1.25
CA ASP A 89 -17.70 -3.04 -0.80
C ASP A 89 -18.51 -3.79 0.28
N GLU A 90 -19.53 -3.11 0.80
CA GLU A 90 -20.45 -3.64 1.80
C GLU A 90 -21.16 -4.91 1.33
N LYS A 91 -21.41 -5.05 0.02
CA LYS A 91 -22.05 -6.24 -0.55
C LYS A 91 -21.12 -7.44 -0.49
N ALA A 92 -19.86 -7.26 -0.93
CA ALA A 92 -18.85 -8.33 -0.87
C ALA A 92 -18.55 -8.73 0.57
N LEU A 93 -18.45 -7.76 1.49
CA LEU A 93 -18.27 -8.04 2.92
C LEU A 93 -19.48 -8.80 3.48
N GLY A 94 -20.69 -8.40 3.15
CA GLY A 94 -21.91 -9.10 3.57
C GLY A 94 -21.96 -10.54 3.08
N GLN A 95 -21.64 -10.79 1.81
CA GLN A 95 -21.53 -12.14 1.25
C GLN A 95 -20.51 -13.00 2.00
N LEU A 96 -19.33 -12.46 2.28
CA LEU A 96 -18.30 -13.16 3.05
C LEU A 96 -18.82 -13.54 4.45
N LEU A 97 -19.39 -12.58 5.17
CA LEU A 97 -19.86 -12.80 6.55
C LEU A 97 -21.04 -13.79 6.63
N MET A 98 -21.96 -13.75 5.68
CA MET A 98 -23.12 -14.68 5.63
C MET A 98 -22.68 -16.13 5.35
N ASN A 99 -21.54 -16.33 4.71
CA ASN A 99 -20.97 -17.67 4.42
C ASN A 99 -19.96 -18.13 5.47
N LEU A 100 -19.56 -17.27 6.42
CA LEU A 100 -18.58 -17.59 7.44
C LEU A 100 -19.17 -18.50 8.52
N PRO A 101 -18.74 -19.78 8.65
CA PRO A 101 -19.24 -20.66 9.68
C PRO A 101 -18.95 -20.15 11.09
N VAL A 102 -19.93 -20.26 11.99
CA VAL A 102 -19.83 -19.72 13.36
C VAL A 102 -18.67 -20.33 14.14
N ASP A 103 -18.36 -21.60 13.91
CA ASP A 103 -17.32 -22.36 14.60
C ASP A 103 -15.93 -22.27 13.95
N THR A 104 -15.72 -21.33 13.01
CA THR A 104 -14.43 -21.05 12.38
C THR A 104 -13.42 -20.52 13.40
N ASN A 105 -12.21 -21.07 13.41
CA ASN A 105 -11.13 -20.65 14.31
C ASN A 105 -10.20 -19.59 13.68
N GLY A 106 -10.09 -19.55 12.34
CA GLY A 106 -9.27 -18.58 11.63
C GLY A 106 -9.67 -18.44 10.17
N LEU A 107 -9.39 -17.28 9.59
CA LEU A 107 -9.65 -16.97 8.19
C LEU A 107 -8.34 -17.04 7.39
N VAL A 108 -8.45 -17.36 6.09
CA VAL A 108 -7.31 -17.35 5.16
C VAL A 108 -7.70 -16.54 3.93
N ALA A 109 -7.02 -15.44 3.70
CA ALA A 109 -7.15 -14.64 2.49
C ALA A 109 -6.22 -15.22 1.42
N VAL A 110 -6.76 -15.82 0.36
CA VAL A 110 -5.97 -16.30 -0.78
C VAL A 110 -6.30 -15.42 -1.98
N GLY A 111 -5.44 -14.46 -2.28
CA GLY A 111 -5.74 -13.51 -3.35
C GLY A 111 -4.92 -12.22 -3.30
N SER A 112 -5.37 -11.26 -4.11
CA SER A 112 -4.79 -9.92 -4.16
C SER A 112 -5.21 -9.06 -2.95
N GLY A 113 -4.84 -7.79 -2.99
CA GLY A 113 -5.17 -6.83 -1.94
C GLY A 113 -6.64 -6.73 -1.59
N THR A 114 -7.54 -6.81 -2.58
CA THR A 114 -8.99 -6.76 -2.35
C THR A 114 -9.48 -7.88 -1.44
N ILE A 115 -9.06 -9.12 -1.70
CA ILE A 115 -9.41 -10.28 -0.86
C ILE A 115 -8.81 -10.12 0.53
N THR A 116 -7.55 -9.67 0.60
CA THR A 116 -6.87 -9.43 1.89
C THR A 116 -7.62 -8.38 2.73
N ASP A 117 -8.07 -7.28 2.14
CA ASP A 117 -8.78 -6.21 2.86
C ASP A 117 -10.16 -6.65 3.36
N LEU A 118 -10.92 -7.37 2.54
CA LEU A 118 -12.21 -7.95 2.95
C LEU A 118 -12.04 -8.94 4.10
N VAL A 119 -11.08 -9.86 3.99
CA VAL A 119 -10.82 -10.87 5.04
C VAL A 119 -10.28 -10.24 6.30
N ARG A 120 -9.37 -9.25 6.20
CA ARG A 120 -8.86 -8.51 7.37
C ARG A 120 -10.00 -7.85 8.13
N TYR A 121 -10.89 -7.16 7.42
CA TYR A 121 -12.00 -6.48 8.08
C TYR A 121 -12.98 -7.48 8.71
N ALA A 122 -13.33 -8.56 8.00
CA ALA A 122 -14.14 -9.64 8.54
C ALA A 122 -13.49 -10.29 9.79
N ALA A 123 -12.19 -10.57 9.74
CA ALA A 123 -11.41 -11.09 10.86
C ALA A 123 -11.41 -10.14 12.06
N THR A 124 -11.38 -8.83 11.81
CA THR A 124 -11.40 -7.79 12.83
C THR A 124 -12.74 -7.76 13.56
N ILE A 125 -13.84 -7.63 12.83
CA ILE A 125 -15.19 -7.51 13.43
C ILE A 125 -15.66 -8.82 14.08
N THR A 126 -15.18 -9.98 13.58
CA THR A 126 -15.49 -11.29 14.19
C THR A 126 -14.48 -11.73 15.25
N ASN A 127 -13.48 -10.89 15.52
CA ASN A 127 -12.37 -11.15 16.45
C ASN A 127 -11.64 -12.48 16.22
N ARG A 128 -11.42 -12.86 14.95
CA ARG A 128 -10.69 -14.06 14.56
C ARG A 128 -9.30 -13.71 14.02
N PRO A 129 -8.29 -14.57 14.18
CA PRO A 129 -7.02 -14.42 13.48
C PRO A 129 -7.18 -14.68 11.98
N PHE A 130 -6.30 -14.11 11.15
CA PHE A 130 -6.28 -14.43 9.72
C PHE A 130 -4.85 -14.55 9.18
N ILE A 131 -4.72 -15.32 8.11
CA ILE A 131 -3.51 -15.49 7.31
C ILE A 131 -3.71 -14.79 5.98
N SER A 132 -2.69 -14.09 5.50
CA SER A 132 -2.64 -13.58 4.14
C SER A 132 -1.76 -14.47 3.26
N VAL A 133 -2.31 -14.91 2.13
CA VAL A 133 -1.60 -15.65 1.10
C VAL A 133 -1.71 -14.84 -0.20
N PRO A 134 -0.77 -13.92 -0.44
CA PRO A 134 -0.78 -13.03 -1.61
C PRO A 134 -0.67 -13.80 -2.93
N SER A 135 -1.43 -13.36 -3.94
CA SER A 135 -1.35 -13.88 -5.31
C SER A 135 -0.72 -12.91 -6.31
N ALA A 136 -0.46 -11.68 -5.91
CA ALA A 136 0.12 -10.64 -6.76
C ALA A 136 0.85 -9.59 -5.92
N PRO A 137 1.90 -8.93 -6.45
CA PRO A 137 2.63 -7.90 -5.74
C PRO A 137 1.97 -6.52 -5.96
N SER A 138 0.69 -6.34 -5.61
CA SER A 138 -0.14 -5.23 -6.11
C SER A 138 -0.29 -4.03 -5.18
N MET A 139 0.04 -4.17 -3.89
CA MET A 139 -0.08 -3.11 -2.88
C MET A 139 0.64 -3.46 -1.57
N ASP A 140 0.86 -2.49 -0.69
CA ASP A 140 1.52 -2.66 0.62
C ASP A 140 0.59 -3.15 1.75
N GLY A 141 -0.69 -3.32 1.49
CA GLY A 141 -1.69 -3.68 2.50
C GLY A 141 -1.55 -5.05 3.14
N TYR A 142 -0.74 -5.97 2.61
CA TYR A 142 -0.62 -7.34 3.15
C TYR A 142 -0.21 -7.38 4.62
N ALA A 143 0.74 -6.54 5.02
CA ALA A 143 1.24 -6.42 6.38
C ALA A 143 0.65 -5.24 7.17
N SER A 144 -0.29 -4.51 6.58
CA SER A 144 -0.92 -3.35 7.18
C SER A 144 -1.99 -3.73 8.21
N SER A 145 -2.26 -2.81 9.14
CA SER A 145 -3.35 -2.89 10.12
C SER A 145 -4.60 -2.10 9.70
N VAL A 146 -4.74 -1.80 8.40
CA VAL A 146 -5.91 -1.09 7.87
C VAL A 146 -6.46 -1.78 6.64
N SER A 147 -7.77 -1.68 6.40
CA SER A 147 -8.46 -2.14 5.21
C SER A 147 -9.06 -0.96 4.44
N SER A 148 -8.84 -0.94 3.14
CA SER A 148 -9.41 0.06 2.25
C SER A 148 -10.67 -0.49 1.58
N LEU A 149 -11.85 -0.10 2.09
CA LEU A 149 -13.15 -0.59 1.64
C LEU A 149 -13.97 0.52 0.98
N ILE A 150 -14.94 0.14 0.18
CA ILE A 150 -15.92 1.07 -0.38
C ILE A 150 -17.18 0.98 0.50
N TYR A 151 -17.61 2.13 1.03
CA TYR A 151 -18.84 2.24 1.80
C TYR A 151 -19.65 3.44 1.32
N ASN A 152 -20.92 3.22 1.00
CA ASN A 152 -21.79 4.25 0.42
C ASN A 152 -21.16 4.96 -0.79
N GLY A 153 -20.53 4.19 -1.69
CA GLY A 153 -19.88 4.72 -2.89
C GLY A 153 -18.61 5.56 -2.62
N ARG A 154 -18.02 5.48 -1.42
CA ARG A 154 -16.79 6.18 -1.06
C ARG A 154 -15.73 5.22 -0.58
N LYS A 155 -14.50 5.39 -1.05
CA LYS A 155 -13.35 4.64 -0.52
C LYS A 155 -13.00 5.15 0.87
N THR A 156 -13.05 4.25 1.86
CA THR A 156 -12.86 4.55 3.29
C THR A 156 -11.84 3.58 3.88
N THR A 157 -10.96 4.09 4.70
CA THR A 157 -9.96 3.28 5.41
C THR A 157 -10.47 2.94 6.81
N TYR A 158 -10.57 1.65 7.09
CA TYR A 158 -10.99 1.12 8.38
C TYR A 158 -9.80 0.54 9.13
N LYS A 159 -9.75 0.75 10.44
CA LYS A 159 -8.79 0.04 11.30
C LYS A 159 -9.12 -1.44 11.31
N GLY A 160 -8.08 -2.26 11.23
CA GLY A 160 -8.15 -3.71 11.27
C GLY A 160 -7.02 -4.30 12.08
N LYS A 161 -6.99 -5.61 12.19
CA LYS A 161 -5.85 -6.32 12.79
C LYS A 161 -4.85 -6.75 11.72
N ASN A 162 -3.61 -6.93 12.10
CA ASN A 162 -2.61 -7.51 11.22
C ASN A 162 -2.95 -8.99 10.93
N ALA A 163 -2.56 -9.47 9.76
CA ALA A 163 -2.45 -10.92 9.56
C ALA A 163 -1.50 -11.49 10.61
N PHE A 164 -1.83 -12.62 11.22
CA PHE A 164 -0.85 -13.25 12.11
C PHE A 164 0.28 -13.94 11.33
N ALA A 165 0.02 -14.34 10.08
CA ALA A 165 1.03 -14.83 9.15
C ALA A 165 0.79 -14.31 7.72
N ILE A 166 1.89 -14.09 7.00
CA ILE A 166 1.91 -13.78 5.58
C ILE A 166 2.77 -14.85 4.91
N ALA A 167 2.20 -15.54 3.92
CA ALA A 167 2.88 -16.64 3.24
C ALA A 167 2.74 -16.49 1.72
N GLY A 168 3.81 -16.05 1.06
CA GLY A 168 3.87 -15.86 -0.39
C GLY A 168 4.61 -17.00 -1.10
N ASP A 169 4.06 -17.43 -2.24
CA ASP A 169 4.73 -18.25 -3.26
C ASP A 169 5.19 -17.31 -4.37
N VAL A 170 6.48 -16.97 -4.37
CA VAL A 170 7.01 -15.96 -5.29
C VAL A 170 6.92 -16.43 -6.73
N SER A 171 7.00 -17.75 -7.00
CA SER A 171 6.84 -18.28 -8.36
C SER A 171 5.43 -18.01 -8.89
N ILE A 172 4.40 -18.20 -8.07
CA ILE A 172 3.01 -17.89 -8.46
C ILE A 172 2.80 -16.37 -8.56
N ILE A 173 3.36 -15.62 -7.63
CA ILE A 173 3.24 -14.15 -7.62
C ILE A 173 3.90 -13.54 -8.87
N ALA A 174 4.97 -14.14 -9.38
CA ALA A 174 5.65 -13.72 -10.61
C ALA A 174 4.82 -13.94 -11.87
N GLU A 175 3.83 -14.84 -11.83
CA GLU A 175 2.88 -15.07 -12.92
C GLU A 175 1.68 -14.10 -12.90
N ALA A 176 1.65 -13.16 -11.93
CA ALA A 176 0.58 -12.18 -11.86
C ALA A 176 0.54 -11.28 -13.11
N PRO A 177 -0.66 -10.80 -13.52
CA PRO A 177 -0.78 -9.83 -14.61
C PRO A 177 0.15 -8.63 -14.39
N GLN A 178 0.79 -8.17 -15.47
CA GLN A 178 1.75 -7.07 -15.45
C GLN A 178 1.17 -5.79 -14.83
N ASP A 179 -0.12 -5.51 -15.05
CA ASP A 179 -0.82 -4.38 -14.42
C ASP A 179 -0.74 -4.41 -12.89
N LEU A 180 -0.75 -5.60 -12.27
CA LEU A 180 -0.65 -5.74 -10.82
C LEU A 180 0.80 -5.56 -10.33
N VAL A 181 1.79 -5.96 -11.12
CA VAL A 181 3.22 -5.71 -10.86
C VAL A 181 3.49 -4.20 -10.94
N GLN A 182 3.02 -3.56 -12.01
CA GLN A 182 3.09 -2.11 -12.19
C GLN A 182 2.41 -1.35 -11.05
N ALA A 183 1.23 -1.81 -10.61
CA ALA A 183 0.53 -1.22 -9.48
C ALA A 183 1.36 -1.32 -8.18
N GLY A 184 1.94 -2.48 -7.89
CA GLY A 184 2.79 -2.62 -6.72
C GLY A 184 4.03 -1.74 -6.75
N PHE A 185 4.70 -1.67 -7.87
CA PHE A 185 5.86 -0.78 -8.03
C PHE A 185 5.45 0.69 -7.90
N GLY A 186 4.34 1.09 -8.52
CA GLY A 186 3.79 2.45 -8.41
C GLY A 186 3.43 2.82 -6.97
N ASP A 187 2.88 1.87 -6.20
CA ASP A 187 2.61 2.06 -4.78
C ASP A 187 3.91 2.27 -3.99
N ILE A 188 4.97 1.52 -4.30
CA ILE A 188 6.28 1.64 -3.61
C ILE A 188 6.99 2.95 -3.93
N ILE A 189 7.06 3.41 -5.18
CA ILE A 189 7.74 4.68 -5.49
C ILE A 189 7.04 5.89 -4.84
N GLY A 190 5.73 5.81 -4.63
CA GLY A 190 4.96 6.83 -3.90
C GLY A 190 5.50 7.11 -2.50
N LYS A 191 6.17 6.13 -1.88
CA LYS A 191 6.73 6.29 -0.54
C LYS A 191 7.80 7.38 -0.46
N LYS A 192 8.44 7.74 -1.57
CA LYS A 192 9.35 8.91 -1.62
C LYS A 192 8.62 10.18 -1.22
N ILE A 193 7.43 10.43 -1.77
CA ILE A 193 6.60 11.60 -1.44
C ILE A 193 5.97 11.46 -0.04
N ALA A 194 5.48 10.27 0.33
CA ALA A 194 4.94 10.04 1.67
C ALA A 194 5.93 10.42 2.78
N ILE A 195 7.18 10.00 2.65
CA ILE A 195 8.25 10.33 3.59
C ILE A 195 8.59 11.82 3.55
N SER A 196 8.59 12.45 2.36
CA SER A 196 8.82 13.90 2.22
C SER A 196 7.74 14.72 2.95
N ASP A 197 6.48 14.37 2.76
CA ASP A 197 5.35 15.02 3.45
C ASP A 197 5.38 14.80 4.96
N TRP A 198 5.75 13.59 5.39
CA TRP A 198 5.86 13.30 6.81
C TRP A 198 7.01 14.08 7.46
N LEU A 199 8.15 14.17 6.77
CA LEU A 199 9.30 14.95 7.19
C LEU A 199 8.96 16.46 7.24
N LEU A 200 8.25 16.97 6.22
CA LEU A 200 7.79 18.36 6.17
C LEU A 200 6.92 18.68 7.40
N SER A 201 5.93 17.82 7.69
CA SER A 201 5.05 18.04 8.85
C SER A 201 5.79 17.90 10.19
N TYR A 202 6.75 16.99 10.30
CA TYR A 202 7.62 16.89 11.46
C TYR A 202 8.41 18.21 11.69
N MET A 203 8.95 18.79 10.61
CA MET A 203 9.76 20.00 10.71
C MET A 203 8.95 21.27 11.03
N LEU A 204 7.70 21.34 10.56
CA LEU A 204 6.87 22.56 10.69
C LEU A 204 5.86 22.49 11.82
N ASN A 205 5.36 21.31 12.14
CA ASN A 205 4.24 21.12 13.06
C ASN A 205 4.59 20.22 14.25
N ASP A 206 5.86 19.87 14.44
CA ASP A 206 6.31 18.93 15.48
C ASP A 206 5.52 17.59 15.45
N GLU A 207 5.01 17.19 14.27
CA GLU A 207 4.33 15.91 14.13
C GLU A 207 5.28 14.77 14.47
N TYR A 208 4.77 13.77 15.18
CA TYR A 208 5.56 12.58 15.49
C TYR A 208 6.19 11.97 14.21
N TYR A 209 7.49 11.74 14.24
CA TYR A 209 8.25 11.13 13.16
C TYR A 209 9.12 9.99 13.71
N CYS A 210 9.03 8.82 13.08
CA CYS A 210 9.82 7.66 13.46
C CYS A 210 10.90 7.41 12.39
N HIS A 211 12.13 7.78 12.69
CA HIS A 211 13.29 7.57 11.80
C HIS A 211 13.47 6.11 11.42
N TYR A 212 13.20 5.18 12.34
CA TYR A 212 13.29 3.75 12.07
C TYR A 212 12.27 3.30 11.02
N ALA A 213 10.99 3.66 11.17
CA ALA A 213 9.96 3.33 10.20
C ALA A 213 10.24 3.99 8.83
N ALA A 214 10.67 5.25 8.83
CA ALA A 214 11.06 5.96 7.61
C ALA A 214 12.24 5.28 6.90
N SER A 215 13.27 4.84 7.64
CA SER A 215 14.43 4.16 7.05
C SER A 215 14.07 2.80 6.44
N LEU A 216 13.17 2.02 7.06
CA LEU A 216 12.67 0.77 6.48
C LEU A 216 12.03 1.01 5.12
N VAL A 217 11.13 2.01 5.04
CA VAL A 217 10.44 2.36 3.81
C VAL A 217 11.41 2.88 2.75
N LYS A 218 12.32 3.78 3.12
CA LYS A 218 13.34 4.32 2.19
C LYS A 218 14.20 3.21 1.59
N SER A 219 14.76 2.36 2.43
CA SER A 219 15.66 1.27 1.99
C SER A 219 14.97 0.29 1.07
N SER A 220 13.71 -0.08 1.36
CA SER A 220 12.93 -0.99 0.54
C SER A 220 12.51 -0.36 -0.79
N THR A 221 12.15 0.92 -0.79
CA THR A 221 11.84 1.68 -2.01
C THR A 221 13.06 1.76 -2.92
N ASP A 222 14.24 2.10 -2.36
CA ASP A 222 15.49 2.18 -3.12
C ASP A 222 15.90 0.82 -3.71
N LEU A 223 15.64 -0.27 -2.99
CA LEU A 223 15.86 -1.62 -3.51
C LEU A 223 14.99 -1.93 -4.73
N CYS A 224 13.70 -1.59 -4.68
CA CYS A 224 12.79 -1.76 -5.82
C CYS A 224 13.21 -0.92 -7.02
N ILE A 225 13.58 0.34 -6.80
CA ILE A 225 14.04 1.23 -7.87
C ILE A 225 15.28 0.65 -8.58
N ARG A 226 16.26 0.16 -7.83
CA ARG A 226 17.45 -0.48 -8.41
C ARG A 226 17.13 -1.75 -9.19
N ASN A 227 16.09 -2.47 -8.81
CA ASN A 227 15.67 -3.73 -9.42
C ASN A 227 14.53 -3.57 -10.45
N VAL A 228 14.21 -2.35 -10.89
CA VAL A 228 13.06 -2.09 -11.77
C VAL A 228 13.07 -2.98 -13.02
N SER A 229 14.22 -3.18 -13.65
CA SER A 229 14.32 -4.04 -14.83
C SER A 229 13.95 -5.50 -14.54
N ALA A 230 14.43 -6.08 -13.43
CA ALA A 230 14.06 -7.44 -13.03
C ALA A 230 12.57 -7.54 -12.66
N ILE A 231 12.01 -6.50 -12.04
CA ILE A 231 10.57 -6.41 -11.70
C ILE A 231 9.73 -6.36 -12.99
N THR A 232 10.09 -5.52 -13.94
CA THR A 232 9.38 -5.35 -15.22
C THR A 232 9.31 -6.64 -16.04
N HIS A 233 10.36 -7.46 -15.97
CA HIS A 233 10.41 -8.76 -16.63
C HIS A 233 9.91 -9.92 -15.77
N SER A 234 9.25 -9.63 -14.65
CA SER A 234 8.72 -10.62 -13.68
C SER A 234 9.76 -11.70 -13.28
N GLN A 235 11.04 -11.31 -13.20
CA GLN A 235 12.08 -12.21 -12.71
C GLN A 235 11.87 -12.47 -11.22
N LEU A 236 12.12 -13.70 -10.76
CA LEU A 236 11.85 -14.11 -9.38
C LEU A 236 12.51 -13.17 -8.34
N ASP A 237 13.77 -12.82 -8.52
CA ASP A 237 14.48 -11.89 -7.62
C ASP A 237 13.87 -10.49 -7.62
N GLY A 238 13.40 -10.01 -8.79
CA GLY A 238 12.70 -8.74 -8.92
C GLY A 238 11.38 -8.75 -8.18
N ILE A 239 10.56 -9.77 -8.40
CA ILE A 239 9.26 -9.93 -7.73
C ILE A 239 9.43 -10.16 -6.23
N HIS A 240 10.44 -10.92 -5.81
CA HIS A 240 10.77 -11.06 -4.39
C HIS A 240 11.11 -9.71 -3.76
N SER A 241 11.95 -8.90 -4.42
CA SER A 241 12.30 -7.56 -3.95
C SER A 241 11.09 -6.64 -3.84
N LEU A 242 10.16 -6.70 -4.81
CA LEU A 242 8.92 -5.92 -4.78
C LEU A 242 8.00 -6.38 -3.63
N MET A 243 7.80 -7.68 -3.46
CA MET A 243 7.00 -8.22 -2.35
C MET A 243 7.60 -7.88 -0.99
N GLU A 244 8.92 -8.00 -0.85
CA GLU A 244 9.63 -7.61 0.38
C GLU A 244 9.38 -6.13 0.70
N ALA A 245 9.49 -5.25 -0.29
CA ALA A 245 9.24 -3.82 -0.10
C ALA A 245 7.80 -3.51 0.28
N LEU A 246 6.83 -4.13 -0.37
CA LEU A 246 5.40 -3.97 -0.04
C LEU A 246 5.11 -4.42 1.39
N VAL A 247 5.68 -5.53 1.81
CA VAL A 247 5.54 -6.03 3.19
C VAL A 247 6.22 -5.09 4.18
N LEU A 248 7.44 -4.61 3.92
CA LEU A 248 8.15 -3.66 4.79
C LEU A 248 7.41 -2.33 4.92
N SER A 249 6.79 -1.84 3.85
CA SER A 249 5.92 -0.65 3.89
C SER A 249 4.73 -0.88 4.83
N GLY A 250 4.03 -2.00 4.70
CA GLY A 250 2.93 -2.37 5.59
C GLY A 250 3.36 -2.54 7.06
N LEU A 251 4.56 -3.10 7.30
CA LEU A 251 5.14 -3.18 8.64
C LEU A 251 5.43 -1.80 9.22
N ALA A 252 5.94 -0.87 8.43
CA ALA A 252 6.18 0.51 8.87
C ALA A 252 4.88 1.21 9.30
N ILE A 253 3.77 0.98 8.57
CA ILE A 253 2.42 1.43 8.98
C ILE A 253 2.06 0.85 10.35
N SER A 254 2.30 -0.44 10.55
CA SER A 254 2.01 -1.14 11.82
C SER A 254 2.87 -0.63 12.97
N VAL A 255 4.15 -0.36 12.74
CA VAL A 255 5.09 0.22 13.71
C VAL A 255 4.63 1.60 14.19
N VAL A 256 4.18 2.45 13.26
CA VAL A 256 3.77 3.83 13.57
C VAL A 256 2.32 3.89 14.10
N GLY A 257 1.48 2.92 13.72
CA GLY A 257 0.06 2.89 14.05
C GLY A 257 -0.83 3.76 13.15
N ASN A 258 -0.26 4.33 12.11
CA ASN A 258 -0.96 5.06 11.05
C ASN A 258 -0.18 5.00 9.73
N SER A 259 -0.78 5.44 8.64
CA SER A 259 -0.22 5.32 7.29
C SER A 259 0.76 6.44 6.88
N ARG A 260 1.26 7.26 7.82
CA ARG A 260 2.22 8.34 7.49
C ARG A 260 3.47 7.85 6.75
N PRO A 261 4.09 6.72 7.12
CA PRO A 261 5.29 6.23 6.42
C PRO A 261 5.05 5.87 4.95
N ALA A 262 3.79 5.62 4.58
CA ALA A 262 3.43 5.00 3.31
C ALA A 262 2.44 5.80 2.46
N SER A 263 1.97 6.96 2.93
CA SER A 263 0.90 7.69 2.25
C SER A 263 1.01 9.19 2.53
N GLY A 264 1.23 9.97 1.51
CA GLY A 264 1.31 11.44 1.49
C GLY A 264 0.40 12.02 0.40
N THR A 265 0.85 13.11 -0.22
CA THR A 265 0.14 13.81 -1.32
C THR A 265 -0.21 12.88 -2.48
N GLU A 266 0.70 12.00 -2.88
CA GLU A 266 0.51 11.03 -3.95
C GLU A 266 -0.70 10.14 -3.73
N HIS A 267 -0.90 9.69 -2.49
CA HIS A 267 -2.06 8.89 -2.11
C HIS A 267 -3.33 9.72 -1.95
N LEU A 268 -3.23 10.98 -1.50
CA LEU A 268 -4.38 11.87 -1.46
C LEU A 268 -4.94 12.08 -2.87
N LEU A 269 -4.07 12.30 -3.86
CA LEU A 269 -4.44 12.41 -5.28
C LEU A 269 -5.03 11.11 -5.80
N ALA A 270 -4.38 9.97 -5.56
CA ALA A 270 -4.87 8.66 -5.98
C ALA A 270 -6.29 8.38 -5.44
N HIS A 271 -6.52 8.61 -4.15
CA HIS A 271 -7.83 8.41 -3.53
C HIS A 271 -8.88 9.40 -4.06
N TYR A 272 -8.47 10.60 -4.42
CA TYR A 272 -9.36 11.57 -5.06
C TYR A 272 -9.84 11.07 -6.42
N PHE A 273 -8.91 10.61 -7.27
CA PHE A 273 -9.22 10.02 -8.58
C PHE A 273 -10.13 8.79 -8.43
N GLU A 274 -9.77 7.85 -7.57
CA GLU A 274 -10.57 6.64 -7.33
C GLU A 274 -12.01 6.99 -6.88
N SER A 275 -12.14 7.96 -5.97
CA SER A 275 -13.45 8.40 -5.48
C SER A 275 -14.29 9.06 -6.59
N ALA A 276 -13.66 9.83 -7.48
CA ALA A 276 -14.31 10.44 -8.63
C ALA A 276 -14.82 9.37 -9.61
N PHE A 277 -14.01 8.36 -9.93
CA PHE A 277 -14.42 7.24 -10.78
C PHE A 277 -15.58 6.44 -10.17
N ILE A 278 -15.50 6.11 -8.88
CA ILE A 278 -16.55 5.36 -8.17
C ILE A 278 -17.89 6.15 -8.22
N LYS A 279 -17.85 7.46 -7.93
CA LYS A 279 -19.05 8.33 -8.00
C LYS A 279 -19.63 8.41 -9.41
N ALA A 280 -18.79 8.37 -10.44
CA ALA A 280 -19.20 8.34 -11.83
C ALA A 280 -19.66 6.95 -12.31
N GLY A 281 -19.71 5.94 -11.45
CA GLY A 281 -20.05 4.55 -11.81
C GLY A 281 -18.99 3.85 -12.68
N LYS A 282 -17.79 4.42 -12.79
CA LYS A 282 -16.68 3.90 -13.59
C LYS A 282 -15.75 3.07 -12.72
N ALA A 283 -15.08 2.08 -13.33
CA ALA A 283 -14.00 1.37 -12.65
C ALA A 283 -12.77 2.30 -12.55
N PRO A 284 -12.19 2.49 -11.36
CA PRO A 284 -10.93 3.22 -11.22
C PRO A 284 -9.79 2.41 -11.82
N VAL A 285 -8.69 3.09 -12.15
CA VAL A 285 -7.40 2.43 -12.42
C VAL A 285 -6.89 1.73 -11.16
N TYR A 286 -5.95 0.82 -11.30
CA TYR A 286 -5.33 0.18 -10.13
C TYR A 286 -4.71 1.21 -9.21
N HIS A 287 -4.88 0.99 -7.90
CA HIS A 287 -4.47 1.94 -6.86
C HIS A 287 -3.03 2.44 -7.03
N GLY A 288 -2.07 1.52 -7.15
CA GLY A 288 -0.67 1.90 -7.26
C GLY A 288 -0.33 2.63 -8.57
N MET A 289 -1.07 2.40 -9.66
CA MET A 289 -0.92 3.21 -10.88
C MET A 289 -1.38 4.66 -10.65
N ALA A 290 -2.49 4.84 -9.94
CA ALA A 290 -2.95 6.18 -9.55
C ALA A 290 -1.97 6.85 -8.57
N VAL A 291 -1.34 6.07 -7.66
CA VAL A 291 -0.27 6.55 -6.77
C VAL A 291 0.96 6.95 -7.55
N ALA A 292 1.36 6.18 -8.56
CA ALA A 292 2.51 6.49 -9.41
C ALA A 292 2.32 7.82 -10.16
N LEU A 293 1.16 8.04 -10.77
CA LEU A 293 0.81 9.33 -11.38
C LEU A 293 0.78 10.45 -10.33
N GLY A 294 0.17 10.20 -9.17
CA GLY A 294 0.16 11.13 -8.05
C GLY A 294 1.56 11.48 -7.56
N THR A 295 2.51 10.53 -7.64
CA THR A 295 3.92 10.77 -7.29
C THR A 295 4.56 11.77 -8.24
N LEU A 296 4.35 11.62 -9.56
CA LEU A 296 4.85 12.57 -10.55
C LEU A 296 4.25 13.97 -10.33
N CYS A 297 2.93 14.07 -10.16
CA CYS A 297 2.27 15.33 -9.88
C CYS A 297 2.80 16.01 -8.59
N ALA A 298 2.95 15.22 -7.51
CA ALA A 298 3.46 15.72 -6.24
C ALA A 298 4.93 16.16 -6.34
N THR A 299 5.73 15.48 -7.17
CA THR A 299 7.13 15.87 -7.42
C THR A 299 7.21 17.22 -8.10
N HIS A 300 6.44 17.46 -9.19
CA HIS A 300 6.35 18.78 -9.83
C HIS A 300 5.87 19.85 -8.85
N PHE A 301 4.90 19.50 -7.99
CA PHE A 301 4.38 20.41 -6.98
C PHE A 301 5.45 20.79 -5.95
N TYR A 302 6.22 19.82 -5.47
CA TYR A 302 7.34 20.05 -4.57
C TYR A 302 8.42 20.91 -5.20
N GLN A 303 8.85 20.63 -6.44
CA GLN A 303 9.85 21.43 -7.12
C GLN A 303 9.44 22.89 -7.18
N TYR A 304 8.19 23.17 -7.59
CA TYR A 304 7.70 24.54 -7.62
C TYR A 304 7.76 25.21 -6.24
N VAL A 305 7.27 24.54 -5.20
CA VAL A 305 7.19 25.13 -3.85
C VAL A 305 8.56 25.36 -3.22
N LEU A 306 9.48 24.40 -3.36
CA LEU A 306 10.82 24.47 -2.78
C LEU A 306 11.67 25.62 -3.36
N ASP A 307 11.35 26.11 -4.56
CA ASP A 307 12.04 27.24 -5.22
C ASP A 307 11.43 28.62 -4.86
N THR A 308 10.36 28.65 -4.05
CA THR A 308 9.71 29.91 -3.68
C THR A 308 10.40 30.62 -2.52
N SER A 309 10.24 31.95 -2.47
CA SER A 309 10.67 32.75 -1.31
C SER A 309 9.95 32.35 -0.02
N ALA A 310 8.71 31.88 -0.09
CA ALA A 310 7.96 31.38 1.05
C ALA A 310 8.66 30.18 1.73
N PHE A 311 9.15 29.24 0.95
CA PHE A 311 9.95 28.13 1.49
C PHE A 311 11.32 28.60 2.00
N ALA A 312 11.98 29.49 1.26
CA ALA A 312 13.29 30.03 1.65
C ALA A 312 13.23 30.79 2.99
N SER A 313 12.13 31.54 3.24
CA SER A 313 11.93 32.34 4.46
C SER A 313 11.46 31.54 5.68
N LEU A 314 11.26 30.21 5.58
CA LEU A 314 10.90 29.39 6.73
C LEU A 314 11.94 29.48 7.84
N ASN A 315 11.48 29.56 9.07
CA ASN A 315 12.34 29.50 10.26
C ASN A 315 12.86 28.08 10.54
N LEU A 316 13.55 27.53 9.53
CA LEU A 316 14.26 26.25 9.57
C LEU A 316 15.74 26.49 9.32
N SER A 317 16.61 25.70 9.95
CA SER A 317 18.03 25.72 9.59
C SER A 317 18.23 25.32 8.12
N GLU A 318 19.27 25.84 7.49
CA GLU A 318 19.59 25.47 6.09
C GLU A 318 19.84 23.97 5.95
N GLU A 319 20.42 23.35 6.98
CA GLU A 319 20.58 21.88 7.05
C GLU A 319 19.20 21.15 6.93
N LYS A 320 18.18 21.57 7.70
CA LYS A 320 16.84 20.97 7.61
C LYS A 320 16.20 21.19 6.23
N LYS A 321 16.36 22.38 5.66
CA LYS A 321 15.87 22.68 4.31
C LYS A 321 16.57 21.79 3.27
N HIS A 322 17.87 21.56 3.40
CA HIS A 322 18.64 20.69 2.53
C HIS A 322 18.19 19.22 2.64
N VAL A 323 18.02 18.73 3.88
CA VAL A 323 17.52 17.36 4.13
C VAL A 323 16.14 17.13 3.48
N LEU A 324 15.24 18.14 3.52
CA LEU A 324 13.95 18.02 2.85
C LEU A 324 14.10 18.02 1.32
N ARG A 325 14.95 18.90 0.76
CA ARG A 325 15.22 18.91 -0.68
C ARG A 325 15.78 17.58 -1.18
N ASP A 326 16.74 17.01 -0.47
CA ASP A 326 17.36 15.72 -0.81
C ASP A 326 16.40 14.53 -0.67
N GLN A 327 15.35 14.67 0.16
CA GLN A 327 14.35 13.63 0.33
C GLN A 327 13.37 13.57 -0.85
N VAL A 328 13.07 14.72 -1.48
CA VAL A 328 12.15 14.81 -2.61
C VAL A 328 12.85 14.34 -3.88
N PRO A 329 12.30 13.36 -4.62
CA PRO A 329 12.90 12.96 -5.89
C PRO A 329 12.80 14.07 -6.92
N SER A 330 13.74 14.11 -7.87
CA SER A 330 13.60 14.95 -9.05
C SER A 330 12.54 14.40 -10.02
N VAL A 331 11.93 15.25 -10.84
CA VAL A 331 10.98 14.84 -11.88
C VAL A 331 11.61 13.79 -12.80
N ARG A 332 12.86 14.01 -13.23
CA ARG A 332 13.58 13.09 -14.11
C ARG A 332 13.74 11.69 -13.49
N GLU A 333 14.00 11.59 -12.19
CA GLU A 333 14.07 10.30 -11.51
C GLU A 333 12.72 9.59 -11.54
N VAL A 334 11.62 10.30 -11.18
CA VAL A 334 10.29 9.71 -11.19
C VAL A 334 9.89 9.27 -12.60
N GLU A 335 10.13 10.10 -13.61
CA GLU A 335 9.88 9.73 -15.00
C GLU A 335 10.66 8.49 -15.42
N THR A 336 11.94 8.39 -15.05
CA THR A 336 12.78 7.22 -15.33
C THR A 336 12.23 5.96 -14.67
N TRP A 337 11.69 6.06 -13.44
CA TRP A 337 11.07 4.92 -12.76
C TRP A 337 9.78 4.48 -13.44
N LEU A 338 8.93 5.43 -13.85
CA LEU A 338 7.70 5.15 -14.57
C LEU A 338 7.98 4.46 -15.90
N GLU A 339 8.90 5.02 -16.69
CA GLU A 339 9.34 4.42 -17.96
C GLU A 339 9.93 3.02 -17.76
N GLY A 340 10.75 2.84 -16.71
CA GLY A 340 11.39 1.56 -16.39
C GLY A 340 10.41 0.44 -16.09
N ILE A 341 9.24 0.75 -15.48
CA ILE A 341 8.19 -0.23 -15.20
C ILE A 341 7.11 -0.27 -16.28
N GLY A 342 7.15 0.60 -17.28
CA GLY A 342 6.17 0.69 -18.35
C GLY A 342 4.87 1.41 -17.97
N LEU A 343 4.92 2.34 -17.01
CA LEU A 343 3.81 3.22 -16.66
C LEU A 343 3.86 4.52 -17.46
N SER A 344 2.70 4.98 -17.90
CA SER A 344 2.58 6.27 -18.61
C SER A 344 2.74 7.45 -17.64
N LYS A 345 3.31 8.52 -18.17
CA LYS A 345 3.38 9.83 -17.52
C LYS A 345 2.16 10.71 -17.83
N ASN A 346 1.39 10.34 -18.85
CA ASN A 346 0.24 11.11 -19.32
C ASN A 346 -1.02 10.76 -18.52
N PRO A 347 -1.65 11.72 -17.81
CA PRO A 347 -2.89 11.48 -17.08
C PRO A 347 -4.03 10.92 -17.93
N LEU A 348 -4.08 11.26 -19.22
CA LEU A 348 -5.13 10.81 -20.14
C LEU A 348 -5.12 9.29 -20.34
N ASP A 349 -3.97 8.62 -20.26
CA ASP A 349 -3.87 7.17 -20.36
C ASP A 349 -4.56 6.46 -19.17
N TYR A 350 -4.69 7.18 -18.05
CA TYR A 350 -5.44 6.77 -16.86
C TYR A 350 -6.88 7.31 -16.86
N LYS A 351 -7.33 7.93 -17.97
CA LYS A 351 -8.67 8.57 -18.08
C LYS A 351 -8.86 9.72 -17.07
N ILE A 352 -7.78 10.34 -16.64
CA ILE A 352 -7.77 11.50 -15.75
C ILE A 352 -7.63 12.73 -16.65
N GLU A 353 -8.76 13.37 -16.89
CA GLU A 353 -8.84 14.58 -17.69
C GLU A 353 -8.41 15.83 -16.90
N LYS A 354 -8.07 16.91 -17.61
CA LYS A 354 -7.60 18.18 -17.02
C LYS A 354 -8.46 18.67 -15.84
N PRO A 355 -9.80 18.74 -15.96
CA PRO A 355 -10.63 19.24 -14.85
C PRO A 355 -10.52 18.37 -13.57
N LEU A 356 -10.41 17.03 -13.73
CA LEU A 356 -10.29 16.13 -12.61
C LEU A 356 -8.94 16.26 -11.91
N LEU A 357 -7.83 16.40 -12.67
CA LEU A 357 -6.51 16.59 -12.08
C LEU A 357 -6.43 17.94 -11.35
N GLU A 358 -6.90 19.03 -11.98
CA GLU A 358 -6.92 20.35 -11.38
C GLU A 358 -7.74 20.35 -10.07
N GLU A 359 -8.93 19.76 -10.08
CA GLU A 359 -9.78 19.64 -8.91
C GLU A 359 -9.09 18.82 -7.80
N ALA A 360 -8.43 17.71 -8.15
CA ALA A 360 -7.70 16.89 -7.21
C ALA A 360 -6.56 17.66 -6.55
N LEU A 361 -5.74 18.38 -7.31
CA LEU A 361 -4.64 19.19 -6.79
C LEU A 361 -5.12 20.27 -5.82
N LEU A 362 -6.29 20.87 -6.06
CA LEU A 362 -6.89 21.88 -5.19
C LEU A 362 -7.53 21.29 -3.94
N LYS A 363 -8.18 20.11 -4.05
CA LYS A 363 -9.10 19.60 -3.03
C LYS A 363 -8.64 18.33 -2.31
N ALA A 364 -7.66 17.58 -2.83
CA ALA A 364 -7.25 16.30 -2.22
C ALA A 364 -6.79 16.43 -0.77
N ARG A 365 -6.26 17.58 -0.37
CA ARG A 365 -5.87 17.89 1.02
C ARG A 365 -7.01 17.76 2.03
N TYR A 366 -8.27 17.81 1.60
CA TYR A 366 -9.44 17.64 2.47
C TYR A 366 -9.91 16.18 2.59
N THR A 367 -9.28 15.25 1.86
CA THR A 367 -9.69 13.84 1.90
C THR A 367 -9.29 13.14 3.19
N ARG A 368 -8.25 13.62 3.86
CA ARG A 368 -7.75 13.12 5.13
C ARG A 368 -7.18 14.25 5.98
N ASP A 369 -7.29 14.12 7.29
CA ASP A 369 -6.61 15.02 8.24
C ASP A 369 -5.10 14.68 8.26
N ARG A 370 -4.37 15.36 7.37
CA ARG A 370 -2.94 15.12 7.14
C ARG A 370 -2.27 16.34 6.53
N TYR A 371 -1.24 16.83 7.19
CA TYR A 371 -0.42 17.90 6.64
C TYR A 371 0.49 17.40 5.54
N THR A 372 0.50 18.08 4.40
CA THR A 372 1.28 17.72 3.21
C THR A 372 1.75 18.98 2.50
N ILE A 373 2.49 18.82 1.40
CA ILE A 373 2.90 19.97 0.57
C ILE A 373 1.71 20.77 0.02
N LEU A 374 0.54 20.12 -0.19
CA LEU A 374 -0.69 20.83 -0.59
C LEU A 374 -1.20 21.74 0.53
N SER A 375 -1.10 21.29 1.78
CA SER A 375 -1.48 22.10 2.96
C SER A 375 -0.54 23.29 3.11
N PHE A 376 0.76 23.04 3.04
CA PHE A 376 1.79 24.07 3.06
C PHE A 376 1.55 25.15 2.00
N ALA A 377 1.34 24.74 0.76
CA ALA A 377 1.10 25.69 -0.34
C ALA A 377 -0.18 26.51 -0.13
N ALA A 378 -1.24 25.92 0.42
CA ALA A 378 -2.47 26.64 0.70
C ALA A 378 -2.28 27.69 1.80
N GLU A 379 -1.58 27.36 2.88
CA GLU A 379 -1.29 28.26 4.01
C GLU A 379 -0.42 29.46 3.60
N HIS A 380 0.44 29.27 2.59
CA HIS A 380 1.35 30.32 2.11
C HIS A 380 0.87 31.02 0.83
N GLY A 381 -0.38 30.79 0.40
CA GLY A 381 -0.94 31.43 -0.80
C GLY A 381 -0.27 31.01 -2.12
N LEU A 382 0.31 29.81 -2.16
CA LEU A 382 1.02 29.26 -3.30
C LEU A 382 0.19 28.22 -4.09
N LEU A 383 -0.91 27.73 -3.52
CA LEU A 383 -1.64 26.57 -4.01
C LEU A 383 -2.02 26.71 -5.50
N GLU A 384 -2.70 27.79 -5.87
CA GLU A 384 -3.17 28.00 -7.24
C GLU A 384 -2.02 28.10 -8.26
N LYS A 385 -0.93 28.79 -7.88
CA LYS A 385 0.25 28.92 -8.75
C LYS A 385 0.94 27.58 -8.94
N ALA A 386 1.08 26.79 -7.89
CA ALA A 386 1.66 25.44 -7.94
C ALA A 386 0.77 24.51 -8.78
N VAL A 387 -0.56 24.60 -8.64
CA VAL A 387 -1.52 23.85 -9.48
C VAL A 387 -1.34 24.22 -10.94
N CYS A 388 -1.30 25.51 -11.29
CA CYS A 388 -1.07 25.96 -12.68
C CYS A 388 0.27 25.42 -13.24
N HIS A 389 1.31 25.38 -12.41
CA HIS A 389 2.59 24.78 -12.81
C HIS A 389 2.44 23.30 -13.13
N VAL A 390 1.90 22.51 -12.20
CA VAL A 390 1.70 21.04 -12.41
C VAL A 390 0.83 20.78 -13.64
N MET A 391 -0.28 21.54 -13.81
CA MET A 391 -1.17 21.37 -14.96
C MET A 391 -0.48 21.62 -16.31
N ARG A 392 0.42 22.59 -16.35
CA ARG A 392 1.22 22.84 -17.54
C ARG A 392 2.19 21.70 -17.83
N GLU A 393 2.90 21.19 -16.83
CA GLU A 393 3.88 20.12 -16.99
C GLU A 393 3.23 18.77 -17.34
N MET A 394 2.02 18.50 -16.82
CA MET A 394 1.35 17.21 -17.01
C MET A 394 0.55 17.07 -18.30
N TYR A 395 0.30 18.17 -19.01
CA TYR A 395 -0.51 18.16 -20.24
C TYR A 395 0.17 18.95 -21.40
N VAL A 396 1.47 18.78 -21.50
CA VAL A 396 2.25 19.28 -22.64
C VAL A 396 1.98 18.47 -23.89
#